data_471219fd81530cc81327649b4713fcd3
#
_entry.id   471219fd81530cc81327649b4713fcd3
#
_cell.length_a   1.000
_cell.length_b   1.000
_cell.length_c   1.000
_cell.angle_alpha   90.00
_cell.angle_beta   90.00
_cell.angle_gamma   90.00
#
_symmetry.space_group_name_H-M   'P 1'
#
loop_
_entity.id
_entity.type
_entity.pdbx_description
1 polymer ?
#
loop_
_entity_poly.entity_id
_entity_poly.type
_entity_poly.pdbx_seq_one_letter_code
_entity_poly.pdbx_strand_id
1 'polypeptide(L)'
;MDTRAVDEITEQNERYGPEEIIRRCGSPLTSQAIGPKLAWLRRHEPEVYGSTSRWYMASSYLVHRLTGRYVLDHHSASQCTPLYDLAARAWIEERCDEIAPGLQWPELVWPSEVVGGVTRDAEVLTGIPAGTP
;
A
#
# COMPACT_ATOMS: atom_id res chain seq x y z
N MET A 1 -8.07 -6.23 -13.82
CA MET A 1 -7.89 -6.71 -12.44
C MET A 1 -6.79 -7.74 -12.44
N ASP A 2 -5.77 -7.61 -11.59
CA ASP A 2 -4.68 -8.59 -11.51
C ASP A 2 -5.06 -9.71 -10.53
N THR A 3 -5.09 -10.94 -11.01
CA THR A 3 -5.52 -12.14 -10.25
C THR A 3 -4.43 -13.19 -10.14
N ARG A 4 -3.17 -12.84 -10.41
CA ARG A 4 -2.05 -13.81 -10.46
C ARG A 4 -1.66 -14.38 -9.08
N ALA A 5 -1.88 -13.65 -8.00
CA ALA A 5 -1.43 -14.00 -6.65
C ALA A 5 -2.34 -14.98 -5.90
N VAL A 6 -2.84 -16.04 -6.58
CA VAL A 6 -3.78 -17.01 -5.98
C VAL A 6 -3.08 -17.89 -4.95
N ASP A 7 -1.86 -18.32 -5.24
CA ASP A 7 -1.06 -19.17 -4.35
C ASP A 7 -0.67 -18.39 -3.09
N GLU A 8 -0.30 -17.13 -3.23
CA GLU A 8 0.05 -16.26 -2.11
C GLU A 8 -1.16 -15.96 -1.20
N ILE A 9 -2.38 -15.88 -1.78
CA ILE A 9 -3.62 -15.77 -1.00
C ILE A 9 -3.81 -17.04 -0.14
N THR A 10 -3.62 -18.21 -0.73
CA THR A 10 -3.74 -19.48 -0.02
C THR A 10 -2.72 -19.60 1.10
N GLU A 11 -1.45 -19.35 0.80
CA GLU A 11 -0.35 -19.38 1.78
C GLU A 11 -0.56 -18.40 2.94
N GLN A 12 -0.98 -17.17 2.65
CA GLN A 12 -1.24 -16.16 3.69
C GLN A 12 -2.48 -16.49 4.53
N ASN A 13 -3.52 -17.13 3.95
CA ASN A 13 -4.65 -17.64 4.72
C ASN A 13 -4.23 -18.78 5.65
N GLU A 14 -3.41 -19.71 5.18
CA GLU A 14 -2.87 -20.79 6.01
C GLU A 14 -1.96 -20.26 7.12
N ARG A 15 -1.12 -19.27 6.79
CA ARG A 15 -0.14 -18.68 7.71
C ARG A 15 -0.78 -17.86 8.84
N TYR A 16 -1.75 -17.02 8.51
CA TYR A 16 -2.31 -16.04 9.46
C TYR A 16 -3.71 -16.41 9.96
N GLY A 17 -4.39 -17.36 9.34
CA GLY A 17 -5.76 -17.73 9.62
C GLY A 17 -6.80 -16.74 9.06
N PRO A 18 -7.77 -17.21 8.25
CA PRO A 18 -8.74 -16.32 7.60
C PRO A 18 -9.61 -15.55 8.59
N GLU A 19 -9.99 -16.15 9.71
CA GLU A 19 -10.77 -15.48 10.77
C GLU A 19 -9.97 -14.36 11.45
N GLU A 20 -8.68 -14.61 11.71
CA GLU A 20 -7.80 -13.61 12.31
C GLU A 20 -7.53 -12.44 11.34
N ILE A 21 -7.39 -12.74 10.04
CA ILE A 21 -7.28 -11.71 9.01
C ILE A 21 -8.53 -10.82 9.02
N ILE A 22 -9.72 -11.42 8.98
CA ILE A 22 -10.98 -10.66 9.00
C ILE A 22 -11.11 -9.85 10.28
N ARG A 23 -10.81 -10.46 11.43
CA ARG A 23 -10.89 -9.81 12.74
C ARG A 23 -9.99 -8.58 12.83
N ARG A 24 -8.75 -8.69 12.34
CA ARG A 24 -7.72 -7.64 12.47
C ARG A 24 -7.77 -6.61 11.34
N CYS A 25 -8.02 -7.07 10.12
CA CYS A 25 -7.96 -6.22 8.92
C CYS A 25 -9.35 -5.84 8.36
N GLY A 26 -10.44 -6.43 8.88
CA GLY A 26 -11.81 -6.11 8.52
C GLY A 26 -12.33 -6.75 7.23
N SER A 27 -11.48 -7.44 6.48
CA SER A 27 -11.87 -8.11 5.23
C SER A 27 -11.04 -9.37 4.97
N PRO A 28 -11.58 -10.36 4.24
CA PRO A 28 -10.82 -11.53 3.82
C PRO A 28 -9.79 -11.16 2.75
N LEU A 29 -8.82 -12.06 2.54
CA LEU A 29 -7.94 -11.98 1.37
C LEU A 29 -8.73 -12.25 0.10
N THR A 30 -8.54 -11.38 -0.87
CA THR A 30 -9.10 -11.49 -2.22
C THR A 30 -8.03 -11.13 -3.24
N SER A 31 -8.34 -11.29 -4.52
CA SER A 31 -7.47 -10.82 -5.60
C SER A 31 -7.21 -9.31 -5.61
N GLN A 32 -7.93 -8.53 -4.78
CA GLN A 32 -7.71 -7.10 -4.59
C GLN A 32 -6.66 -6.80 -3.51
N ALA A 33 -6.43 -7.73 -2.58
CA ALA A 33 -5.52 -7.53 -1.46
C ALA A 33 -4.09 -7.23 -1.92
N ILE A 34 -3.43 -6.30 -1.25
CA ILE A 34 -2.08 -5.85 -1.61
C ILE A 34 -1.00 -6.81 -1.11
N GLY A 35 -1.16 -7.40 0.08
CA GLY A 35 -0.16 -8.31 0.64
C GLY A 35 0.20 -9.48 -0.28
N PRO A 36 -0.77 -10.24 -0.81
CA PRO A 36 -0.48 -11.31 -1.77
C PRO A 36 0.21 -10.81 -3.04
N LYS A 37 -0.15 -9.64 -3.55
CA LYS A 37 0.49 -9.08 -4.76
C LYS A 37 1.96 -8.70 -4.53
N LEU A 38 2.30 -8.16 -3.36
CA LEU A 38 3.69 -7.86 -3.01
C LEU A 38 4.50 -9.16 -2.84
N ALA A 39 3.93 -10.19 -2.21
CA ALA A 39 4.54 -11.50 -2.11
C ALA A 39 4.76 -12.15 -3.49
N TRP A 40 3.76 -12.06 -4.37
CA TRP A 40 3.86 -12.52 -5.74
C TRP A 40 4.99 -11.81 -6.50
N LEU A 41 5.06 -10.48 -6.42
CA LEU A 41 6.11 -9.69 -7.07
C LEU A 41 7.50 -10.12 -6.58
N ARG A 42 7.66 -10.31 -5.28
CA ARG A 42 8.93 -10.78 -4.69
C ARG A 42 9.34 -12.16 -5.22
N ARG A 43 8.38 -13.06 -5.39
CA ARG A 43 8.64 -14.45 -5.83
C ARG A 43 8.89 -14.57 -7.32
N HIS A 44 8.08 -13.89 -8.12
CA HIS A 44 8.05 -14.09 -9.57
C HIS A 44 8.85 -13.04 -10.36
N GLU A 45 9.11 -11.88 -9.75
CA GLU A 45 9.85 -10.77 -10.36
C GLU A 45 10.96 -10.27 -9.42
N PRO A 46 11.89 -11.15 -8.99
CA PRO A 46 12.86 -10.82 -7.94
C PRO A 46 13.81 -9.66 -8.30
N GLU A 47 14.15 -9.49 -9.57
CA GLU A 47 14.98 -8.38 -10.03
C GLU A 47 14.23 -7.04 -9.91
N VAL A 48 12.94 -7.03 -10.29
CA VAL A 48 12.07 -5.85 -10.14
C VAL A 48 11.89 -5.54 -8.67
N TYR A 49 11.58 -6.56 -7.86
CA TYR A 49 11.42 -6.38 -6.42
C TYR A 49 12.71 -5.86 -5.77
N GLY A 50 13.86 -6.44 -6.10
CA GLY A 50 15.17 -6.04 -5.55
C GLY A 50 15.58 -4.60 -5.89
N SER A 51 15.06 -4.05 -6.98
CA SER A 51 15.27 -2.65 -7.38
C SER A 51 14.18 -1.69 -6.84
N THR A 52 13.12 -2.23 -6.21
CA THR A 52 11.99 -1.45 -5.70
C THR A 52 12.24 -1.04 -4.25
N SER A 53 12.11 0.25 -3.97
CA SER A 53 12.17 0.78 -2.60
C SER A 53 10.79 1.22 -2.06
N ARG A 54 9.85 1.55 -2.94
CA ARG A 54 8.52 2.05 -2.59
C ARG A 54 7.44 1.47 -3.49
N TRP A 55 6.27 1.31 -2.95
CA TRP A 55 5.09 0.91 -3.68
C TRP A 55 3.97 1.95 -3.53
N TYR A 56 3.07 2.02 -4.48
CA TYR A 56 2.00 3.01 -4.51
C TYR A 56 0.68 2.39 -4.93
N MET A 57 -0.40 2.83 -4.33
CA MET A 57 -1.72 2.75 -4.95
C MET A 57 -1.90 3.91 -5.93
N ALA A 58 -2.84 3.83 -6.85
CA ALA A 58 -3.03 4.86 -7.86
C ALA A 58 -3.23 6.26 -7.27
N SER A 59 -4.04 6.36 -6.20
CA SER A 59 -4.28 7.62 -5.49
C SER A 59 -3.01 8.16 -4.84
N SER A 60 -2.28 7.34 -4.10
CA SER A 60 -1.05 7.76 -3.42
C SER A 60 0.07 8.11 -4.40
N TYR A 61 0.10 7.47 -5.57
CA TYR A 61 1.04 7.86 -6.63
C TYR A 61 0.74 9.26 -7.17
N LEU A 62 -0.54 9.60 -7.38
CA LEU A 62 -0.92 10.95 -7.80
C LEU A 62 -0.55 11.99 -6.75
N VAL A 63 -0.84 11.73 -5.48
CA VAL A 63 -0.44 12.62 -4.38
C VAL A 63 1.07 12.81 -4.35
N HIS A 64 1.83 11.72 -4.47
CA HIS A 64 3.29 11.81 -4.53
C HIS A 64 3.79 12.64 -5.73
N ARG A 65 3.22 12.45 -6.91
CA ARG A 65 3.62 13.20 -8.12
C ARG A 65 3.27 14.69 -8.04
N LEU A 66 2.19 15.03 -7.33
CA LEU A 66 1.79 16.42 -7.14
C LEU A 66 2.54 17.12 -6.02
N THR A 67 2.80 16.44 -4.90
CA THR A 67 3.29 17.05 -3.66
C THR A 67 4.69 16.61 -3.22
N GLY A 68 5.21 15.54 -3.80
CA GLY A 68 6.44 14.89 -3.34
C GLY A 68 6.28 14.02 -2.07
N ARG A 69 5.10 14.03 -1.41
CA ARG A 69 4.87 13.27 -0.17
C ARG A 69 4.61 11.80 -0.45
N TYR A 70 5.14 10.93 0.41
CA TYR A 70 4.90 9.49 0.36
C TYR A 70 3.93 9.11 1.47
N VAL A 71 2.65 9.18 1.16
CA VAL A 71 1.54 8.96 2.10
C VAL A 71 0.51 8.00 1.52
N LEU A 72 -0.29 7.39 2.40
CA LEU A 72 -1.47 6.63 2.05
C LEU A 72 -2.56 6.91 3.08
N ASP A 73 -3.76 7.18 2.61
CA ASP A 73 -4.88 7.41 3.51
C ASP A 73 -5.37 6.11 4.17
N HIS A 74 -5.92 6.23 5.39
CA HIS A 74 -6.39 5.10 6.18
C HIS A 74 -7.46 4.26 5.48
N HIS A 75 -8.31 4.86 4.62
CA HIS A 75 -9.30 4.11 3.85
C HIS A 75 -8.62 3.21 2.81
N SER A 76 -7.69 3.76 2.04
CA SER A 76 -6.91 2.98 1.07
C SER A 76 -6.03 1.94 1.77
N ALA A 77 -5.43 2.28 2.91
CA ALA A 77 -4.63 1.36 3.72
C ALA A 77 -5.45 0.17 4.23
N SER A 78 -6.75 0.36 4.55
CA SER A 78 -7.63 -0.74 4.97
C SER A 78 -7.82 -1.83 3.91
N GLN A 79 -7.54 -1.54 2.65
CA GLN A 79 -7.56 -2.51 1.56
C GLN A 79 -6.23 -3.28 1.41
N CYS A 80 -5.23 -2.92 2.19
CA CYS A 80 -3.91 -3.56 2.17
C CYS A 80 -3.86 -4.82 3.06
N THR A 81 -4.91 -5.66 2.98
CA THR A 81 -4.96 -6.93 3.71
C THR A 81 -3.80 -7.85 3.27
N PRO A 82 -3.10 -8.53 4.20
CA PRO A 82 -3.29 -8.60 5.64
C PRO A 82 -2.37 -7.65 6.44
N LEU A 83 -1.97 -6.51 5.87
CA LEU A 83 -0.85 -5.66 6.31
C LEU A 83 -1.28 -4.49 7.21
N TYR A 84 -2.57 -4.17 7.26
CA TYR A 84 -3.09 -3.03 8.00
C TYR A 84 -4.06 -3.47 9.10
N ASP A 85 -3.86 -2.95 10.32
CA ASP A 85 -4.71 -3.20 11.48
C ASP A 85 -5.75 -2.08 11.65
N LEU A 86 -7.03 -2.44 11.52
CA LEU A 86 -8.14 -1.48 11.61
C LEU A 86 -8.30 -0.85 12.99
N ALA A 87 -8.07 -1.62 14.05
CA ALA A 87 -8.24 -1.13 15.41
C ALA A 87 -7.07 -0.22 15.82
N ALA A 88 -5.84 -0.65 15.52
CA ALA A 88 -4.64 0.13 15.79
C ALA A 88 -4.45 1.30 14.81
N ARG A 89 -5.09 1.26 13.63
CA ARG A 89 -4.91 2.23 12.53
C ARG A 89 -3.45 2.36 12.12
N ALA A 90 -2.79 1.22 11.99
CA ALA A 90 -1.35 1.15 11.76
C ALA A 90 -0.98 -0.03 10.85
N TRP A 91 0.20 0.02 10.29
CA TRP A 91 0.80 -1.13 9.63
C TRP A 91 1.09 -2.24 10.65
N ILE A 92 0.88 -3.48 10.24
CA ILE A 92 1.26 -4.67 11.00
C ILE A 92 2.72 -4.97 10.66
N GLU A 93 3.65 -4.37 11.41
CA GLU A 93 5.08 -4.37 11.09
C GLU A 93 5.62 -5.78 10.84
N GLU A 94 5.27 -6.75 11.69
CA GLU A 94 5.72 -8.13 11.55
C GLU A 94 5.27 -8.79 10.23
N ARG A 95 4.08 -8.45 9.75
CA ARG A 95 3.58 -8.95 8.46
C ARG A 95 4.18 -8.17 7.29
N CYS A 96 4.40 -6.89 7.46
CA CYS A 96 5.08 -6.05 6.48
C CYS A 96 6.50 -6.58 6.21
N ASP A 97 7.24 -6.88 7.25
CA ASP A 97 8.61 -7.41 7.16
C ASP A 97 8.66 -8.84 6.59
N GLU A 98 7.67 -9.68 6.91
CA GLU A 98 7.59 -11.04 6.40
C GLU A 98 7.20 -11.09 4.92
N ILE A 99 6.16 -10.35 4.53
CA ILE A 99 5.58 -10.39 3.18
C ILE A 99 6.42 -9.61 2.19
N ALA A 100 6.85 -8.40 2.57
CA ALA A 100 7.53 -7.47 1.69
C ALA A 100 8.77 -6.81 2.36
N PRO A 101 9.76 -7.62 2.75
CA PRO A 101 10.98 -7.12 3.40
C PRO A 101 11.72 -6.11 2.53
N GLY A 102 12.24 -5.06 3.16
CA GLY A 102 13.03 -4.02 2.51
C GLY A 102 12.24 -2.92 1.81
N LEU A 103 10.93 -3.05 1.67
CA LEU A 103 10.10 -1.96 1.16
C LEU A 103 9.85 -0.90 2.23
N GLN A 104 9.86 0.36 1.80
CA GLN A 104 9.38 1.46 2.63
C GLN A 104 7.85 1.48 2.65
N TRP A 105 7.29 1.79 3.81
CA TRP A 105 5.84 1.91 3.97
C TRP A 105 5.44 3.39 4.00
N PRO A 106 4.33 3.78 3.31
CA PRO A 106 3.88 5.15 3.32
C PRO A 106 3.40 5.58 4.71
N GLU A 107 3.61 6.85 5.03
CA GLU A 107 3.00 7.49 6.18
C GLU A 107 1.48 7.42 6.09
N LEU A 108 0.81 7.03 7.16
CA LEU A 108 -0.65 6.93 7.20
C LEU A 108 -1.26 8.27 7.60
N VAL A 109 -2.24 8.72 6.81
CA VAL A 109 -2.90 10.02 7.00
C VAL A 109 -4.43 9.88 6.88
N TRP A 110 -5.18 10.85 7.37
CA TRP A 110 -6.61 10.90 7.11
C TRP A 110 -6.88 11.50 5.73
N PRO A 111 -7.94 11.04 5.00
CA PRO A 111 -8.26 11.57 3.67
C PRO A 111 -8.58 13.07 3.64
N SER A 112 -8.93 13.64 4.81
CA SER A 112 -9.23 15.07 4.97
C SER A 112 -8.01 15.93 5.32
N GLU A 113 -6.84 15.31 5.52
CA GLU A 113 -5.63 16.05 5.86
C GLU A 113 -4.99 16.66 4.61
N VAL A 114 -4.54 17.90 4.75
CA VAL A 114 -3.69 18.54 3.74
C VAL A 114 -2.26 18.06 3.95
N VAL A 115 -1.79 17.18 3.10
CA VAL A 115 -0.47 16.53 3.23
C VAL A 115 0.66 17.32 2.60
N GLY A 116 0.35 18.34 1.80
CA GLY A 116 1.32 19.20 1.14
C GLY A 116 0.67 20.06 0.08
N GLY A 117 1.43 20.96 -0.51
CA GLY A 117 1.02 21.74 -1.68
C GLY A 117 1.62 21.20 -2.97
N VAL A 118 0.96 21.49 -4.09
CA VAL A 118 1.48 21.20 -5.43
C VAL A 118 2.86 21.81 -5.62
N THR A 119 3.81 21.02 -6.09
CA THR A 119 5.18 21.48 -6.35
C THR A 119 5.28 22.30 -7.64
N ARG A 120 6.36 23.07 -7.79
CA ARG A 120 6.64 23.78 -9.04
C ARG A 120 6.72 22.85 -10.26
N ASP A 121 7.34 21.69 -10.11
CA ASP A 121 7.47 20.72 -11.19
C ASP A 121 6.11 20.15 -11.59
N ALA A 122 5.23 19.91 -10.61
CA ALA A 122 3.87 19.47 -10.87
C ALA A 122 3.02 20.58 -11.54
N GLU A 123 3.19 21.84 -11.17
CA GLU A 123 2.56 22.98 -11.85
C GLU A 123 2.92 23.00 -13.33
N VAL A 124 4.20 22.84 -13.68
CA VAL A 124 4.66 22.83 -15.08
C VAL A 124 4.01 21.69 -15.88
N LEU A 125 3.82 20.52 -15.25
CA LEU A 125 3.25 19.35 -15.91
C LEU A 125 1.72 19.39 -16.04
N THR A 126 1.04 20.00 -15.08
CA THR A 126 -0.42 19.88 -14.95
C THR A 126 -1.17 21.20 -15.15
N GLY A 127 -0.50 22.33 -15.00
CA GLY A 127 -1.11 23.65 -14.95
C GLY A 127 -1.78 23.99 -13.62
N ILE A 128 -1.76 23.11 -12.62
CA ILE A 128 -2.28 23.39 -11.28
C ILE A 128 -1.27 24.28 -10.54
N PRO A 129 -1.66 25.47 -10.01
CA PRO A 129 -0.72 26.39 -9.39
C PRO A 129 0.07 25.77 -8.23
N ALA A 130 1.36 26.04 -8.14
CA ALA A 130 2.18 25.63 -7.03
C ALA A 130 1.63 26.18 -5.70
N GLY A 131 1.64 25.36 -4.66
CA GLY A 131 1.09 25.67 -3.35
C GLY A 131 -0.41 25.35 -3.20
N THR A 132 -1.12 24.95 -4.27
CA THR A 132 -2.49 24.42 -4.14
C THR A 132 -2.48 23.19 -3.23
N PRO A 133 -3.32 23.15 -2.15
CA PRO A 133 -3.35 22.05 -1.20
C PRO A 133 -3.99 20.78 -1.78
#